data_ef1f4f13406f3f2eb450fa6a979ec001
#
_entry.id   ef1f4f13406f3f2eb450fa6a979ec001
#
_cell.length_a   1.000
_cell.length_b   1.000
_cell.length_c   1.000
_cell.angle_alpha   90.00
_cell.angle_beta   90.00
_cell.angle_gamma   90.00
#
_symmetry.space_group_name_H-M   'P 1'
#
loop_
_entity.id
_entity.type
_entity.pdbx_description
1 polymer ?
#
loop_
_entity_poly.entity_id
_entity_poly.type
_entity_poly.pdbx_seq_one_letter_code
_entity_poly.pdbx_strand_id
1 'polypeptide(L)'
;RVGSIGDNRLGGWHSYRASKAALNQFVRCAAIELARSKPDAICIALHPGTVDTQLSTSFAKTGLDVRPTEQAAAEIIEVIERLNREDSDGFFDHKGAAIPW
;
A
#
# COMPACT_ATOMS: atom_id res chain seq x y z
N ARG A 1 -1.55 -0.77 6.72
CA ARG A 1 -1.26 0.68 6.76
C ARG A 1 -0.11 1.04 7.69
N VAL A 2 0.68 0.04 8.07
CA VAL A 2 1.75 0.25 9.04
C VAL A 2 2.84 1.20 8.56
N GLY A 3 3.00 1.39 7.25
CA GLY A 3 3.96 2.33 6.69
C GLY A 3 3.48 3.78 6.63
N SER A 4 2.22 4.04 6.92
CA SER A 4 1.68 5.40 6.92
C SER A 4 2.01 6.10 8.24
N ILE A 5 2.73 7.18 8.16
CA ILE A 5 3.02 8.01 9.33
C ILE A 5 1.75 8.71 9.78
N GLY A 6 0.98 9.26 8.83
CA GLY A 6 -0.24 9.99 9.13
C GLY A 6 -1.35 9.14 9.70
N ASP A 7 -1.37 7.86 9.36
CA ASP A 7 -2.41 6.93 9.83
C ASP A 7 -2.01 6.18 11.10
N ASN A 8 -0.82 6.41 11.61
CA ASN A 8 -0.33 5.72 12.80
C ASN A 8 -0.98 6.28 14.05
N ARG A 9 -1.79 5.45 14.72
CA ARG A 9 -2.47 5.80 15.97
C ARG A 9 -2.07 4.90 17.13
N LEU A 10 -1.49 3.74 16.83
CA LEU A 10 -1.21 2.72 17.84
C LEU A 10 0.23 2.69 18.30
N GLY A 11 1.14 3.16 17.49
CA GLY A 11 2.57 3.01 17.77
C GLY A 11 3.03 1.55 17.69
N GLY A 12 4.18 1.27 18.22
CA GLY A 12 4.74 -0.08 18.18
C GLY A 12 5.29 -0.46 16.79
N TRP A 13 5.84 -1.63 16.70
CA TRP A 13 6.40 -2.20 15.46
C TRP A 13 7.37 -1.25 14.75
N HIS A 14 8.24 -0.62 15.51
CA HIS A 14 9.10 0.47 15.03
C HIS A 14 9.86 0.12 13.74
N SER A 15 10.57 -1.01 13.76
CA SER A 15 11.38 -1.40 12.59
C SER A 15 10.55 -1.72 11.38
N TYR A 16 9.44 -2.42 11.57
CA TYR A 16 8.56 -2.77 10.47
C TYR A 16 7.88 -1.53 9.87
N ARG A 17 7.38 -0.64 10.73
CA ARG A 17 6.79 0.62 10.27
C ARG A 17 7.81 1.47 9.54
N ALA A 18 9.03 1.56 10.07
CA ALA A 18 10.10 2.34 9.43
C ALA A 18 10.46 1.77 8.07
N SER A 19 10.54 0.44 7.93
CA SER A 19 10.87 -0.19 6.65
C SER A 19 9.80 0.07 5.60
N LYS A 20 8.54 0.05 5.98
CA LYS A 20 7.43 0.32 5.05
C LYS A 20 7.32 1.79 4.72
N ALA A 21 7.60 2.69 5.65
CA ALA A 21 7.66 4.11 5.36
C ALA A 21 8.81 4.42 4.39
N ALA A 22 9.96 3.75 4.55
CA ALA A 22 11.06 3.87 3.60
C ALA A 22 10.65 3.40 2.20
N LEU A 23 9.93 2.28 2.09
CA LEU A 23 9.40 1.81 0.82
C LEU A 23 8.49 2.87 0.19
N ASN A 24 7.64 3.49 0.97
CA ASN A 24 6.75 4.55 0.49
C ASN A 24 7.54 5.73 -0.06
N GLN A 25 8.65 6.09 0.59
CA GLN A 25 9.50 7.16 0.06
C GLN A 25 10.15 6.75 -1.26
N PHE A 26 10.60 5.51 -1.40
CA PHE A 26 11.14 5.02 -2.67
C PHE A 26 10.10 5.07 -3.78
N VAL A 27 8.85 4.71 -3.48
CA VAL A 27 7.75 4.80 -4.45
C VAL A 27 7.54 6.24 -4.91
N ARG A 28 7.56 7.18 -3.98
CA ARG A 28 7.41 8.58 -4.30
C ARG A 28 8.53 9.10 -5.19
N CYS A 29 9.77 8.78 -4.85
CA CYS A 29 10.91 9.14 -5.69
C CYS A 29 10.78 8.56 -7.09
N ALA A 30 10.42 7.29 -7.19
CA ALA A 30 10.24 6.62 -8.48
C ALA A 30 9.13 7.27 -9.31
N ALA A 31 8.00 7.59 -8.68
CA ALA A 31 6.89 8.24 -9.37
C ALA A 31 7.29 9.59 -9.97
N ILE A 32 8.00 10.39 -9.19
CA ILE A 32 8.49 11.71 -9.65
C ILE A 32 9.47 11.55 -10.81
N GLU A 33 10.41 10.63 -10.69
CA GLU A 33 11.44 10.42 -11.72
C GLU A 33 10.84 9.85 -12.99
N LEU A 34 9.92 8.88 -12.89
CA LEU A 34 9.25 8.32 -14.05
C LEU A 34 8.42 9.36 -14.80
N ALA A 35 7.81 10.30 -14.10
CA ALA A 35 7.01 11.35 -14.73
C ALA A 35 7.84 12.21 -15.70
N ARG A 36 9.15 12.29 -15.49
CA ARG A 36 10.04 13.07 -16.35
C ARG A 36 10.32 12.41 -17.70
N SER A 37 10.42 11.07 -17.71
CA SER A 37 10.81 10.31 -18.91
C SER A 37 9.65 9.51 -19.50
N LYS A 38 8.68 9.13 -18.66
CA LYS A 38 7.54 8.31 -19.07
C LYS A 38 6.27 8.87 -18.44
N PRO A 39 5.74 9.97 -18.99
CA PRO A 39 4.62 10.69 -18.34
C PRO A 39 3.33 9.88 -18.21
N ASP A 40 3.20 8.80 -18.97
CA ASP A 40 2.02 7.92 -18.86
C ASP A 40 2.21 6.78 -17.85
N ALA A 41 3.39 6.65 -17.26
CA ALA A 41 3.63 5.62 -16.25
C ALA A 41 2.89 5.94 -14.96
N ILE A 42 2.39 4.89 -14.31
CA ILE A 42 1.68 5.01 -13.03
C ILE A 42 2.49 4.23 -11.99
N CYS A 43 2.94 4.93 -10.95
CA CYS A 43 3.70 4.33 -9.87
C CYS A 43 3.02 4.69 -8.55
N ILE A 44 2.56 3.68 -7.83
CA ILE A 44 1.81 3.88 -6.59
C ILE A 44 2.31 2.92 -5.51
N ALA A 45 1.98 3.23 -4.27
CA ALA A 45 2.05 2.28 -3.17
C ALA A 45 0.64 1.75 -2.93
N LEU A 46 0.53 0.45 -2.69
CA LEU A 46 -0.76 -0.19 -2.47
C LEU A 46 -0.71 -1.04 -1.21
N HIS A 47 -1.65 -0.82 -0.31
CA HIS A 47 -1.82 -1.64 0.88
C HIS A 47 -2.88 -2.71 0.59
N PRO A 48 -2.49 -3.98 0.55
CA PRO A 48 -3.43 -5.06 0.18
C PRO A 48 -4.41 -5.43 1.29
N GLY A 49 -4.30 -4.85 2.45
CA GLY A 49 -5.00 -5.29 3.64
C GLY A 49 -4.24 -6.45 4.28
N THR A 50 -4.80 -7.02 5.33
CA THR A 50 -4.23 -8.21 5.95
C THR A 50 -4.74 -9.43 5.20
N VAL A 51 -3.81 -10.18 4.60
CA VAL A 51 -4.13 -11.33 3.76
C VAL A 51 -3.72 -12.61 4.49
N ASP A 52 -4.52 -13.67 4.32
CA ASP A 52 -4.25 -14.96 4.94
C ASP A 52 -3.06 -15.63 4.24
N THR A 53 -1.87 -15.27 4.69
CA THR A 53 -0.61 -15.83 4.23
C THR A 53 0.23 -16.24 5.42
N GLN A 54 1.31 -16.95 5.17
CA GLN A 54 2.23 -17.33 6.23
C GLN A 54 2.83 -16.12 6.93
N LEU A 55 3.06 -15.04 6.22
CA LEU A 55 3.59 -13.80 6.80
C LEU A 55 2.60 -13.17 7.78
N SER A 56 1.31 -13.20 7.47
CA SER A 56 0.29 -12.55 8.28
C SER A 56 -0.06 -13.32 9.55
N THR A 57 0.32 -14.58 9.68
CA THR A 57 0.02 -15.36 10.88
C THR A 57 0.59 -14.74 12.15
N SER A 58 1.68 -13.99 12.04
CA SER A 58 2.30 -13.30 13.17
C SER A 58 1.56 -12.05 13.61
N PHE A 59 0.79 -11.45 12.72
CA PHE A 59 0.14 -10.17 12.96
C PHE A 59 -1.36 -10.27 13.11
N ALA A 60 -1.92 -11.32 12.62
CA ALA A 60 -3.34 -11.43 12.36
C ALA A 60 -4.13 -11.70 13.60
N LYS A 61 -4.10 -10.89 14.52
CA LYS A 61 -4.72 -11.45 15.66
C LYS A 61 -5.99 -10.76 16.08
N THR A 62 -6.00 -9.52 16.27
CA THR A 62 -7.13 -8.90 16.93
C THR A 62 -7.59 -7.69 16.15
N GLY A 63 -8.84 -7.70 15.73
CA GLY A 63 -9.43 -6.55 15.07
C GLY A 63 -8.97 -6.30 13.64
N LEU A 64 -8.23 -7.23 13.04
CA LEU A 64 -7.79 -7.11 11.67
C LEU A 64 -8.72 -7.88 10.73
N ASP A 65 -9.01 -7.27 9.60
CA ASP A 65 -9.79 -7.89 8.55
C ASP A 65 -8.87 -8.76 7.68
N VAL A 66 -8.77 -10.04 8.02
CA VAL A 66 -7.91 -10.99 7.31
C VAL A 66 -8.71 -11.62 6.18
N ARG A 67 -8.17 -11.55 4.96
CA ARG A 67 -8.87 -12.02 3.78
C ARG A 67 -8.13 -13.13 3.07
N PRO A 68 -8.86 -14.05 2.38
CA PRO A 68 -8.22 -15.09 1.57
C PRO A 68 -7.35 -14.48 0.48
N THR A 69 -6.31 -15.20 0.08
CA THR A 69 -5.36 -14.76 -0.94
C THR A 69 -6.03 -14.46 -2.27
N GLU A 70 -6.97 -15.31 -2.68
CA GLU A 70 -7.69 -15.13 -3.96
C GLU A 70 -8.53 -13.86 -3.96
N GLN A 71 -9.20 -13.58 -2.85
CA GLN A 71 -9.99 -12.36 -2.72
C GLN A 71 -9.10 -11.13 -2.75
N ALA A 72 -7.99 -11.17 -2.04
CA ALA A 72 -7.04 -10.05 -2.00
C ALA A 72 -6.47 -9.76 -3.39
N ALA A 73 -6.10 -10.80 -4.13
CA ALA A 73 -5.58 -10.64 -5.49
C ALA A 73 -6.62 -10.02 -6.42
N ALA A 74 -7.87 -10.49 -6.36
CA ALA A 74 -8.94 -9.94 -7.19
C ALA A 74 -9.20 -8.47 -6.89
N GLU A 75 -9.20 -8.09 -5.63
CA GLU A 75 -9.40 -6.70 -5.23
C GLU A 75 -8.27 -5.79 -5.71
N ILE A 76 -7.02 -6.26 -5.61
CA ILE A 76 -5.85 -5.51 -6.08
C ILE A 76 -5.93 -5.28 -7.58
N ILE A 77 -6.26 -6.32 -8.35
CA ILE A 77 -6.39 -6.22 -9.80
C ILE A 77 -7.47 -5.20 -10.16
N GLU A 78 -8.60 -5.24 -9.47
CA GLU A 78 -9.69 -4.30 -9.71
C GLU A 78 -9.26 -2.86 -9.45
N VAL A 79 -8.51 -2.61 -8.38
CA VAL A 79 -7.98 -1.27 -8.09
C VAL A 79 -7.03 -0.83 -9.20
N ILE A 80 -6.11 -1.71 -9.61
CA ILE A 80 -5.13 -1.40 -10.66
C ILE A 80 -5.82 -1.02 -11.97
N GLU A 81 -6.87 -1.74 -12.34
CA GLU A 81 -7.61 -1.47 -13.57
C GLU A 81 -8.32 -0.12 -13.57
N ARG A 82 -8.61 0.43 -12.40
CA ARG A 82 -9.26 1.74 -12.26
C ARG A 82 -8.30 2.91 -12.17
N LEU A 83 -7.01 2.65 -12.02
CA LEU A 83 -6.01 3.70 -11.89
C LEU A 83 -5.80 4.44 -13.21
N ASN A 84 -5.51 5.73 -13.12
CA ASN A 84 -5.11 6.54 -14.25
C ASN A 84 -3.85 7.34 -13.89
N ARG A 85 -3.34 8.10 -14.83
CA ARG A 85 -2.08 8.85 -14.66
C ARG A 85 -2.11 9.81 -13.46
N GLU A 86 -3.27 10.36 -13.15
CA GLU A 86 -3.42 11.31 -12.05
C GLU A 86 -3.27 10.63 -10.70
N ASP A 87 -3.44 9.32 -10.63
CA ASP A 87 -3.28 8.55 -9.41
C ASP A 87 -1.82 8.24 -9.09
N SER A 88 -0.91 8.44 -10.02
CA SER A 88 0.52 8.19 -9.81
C SER A 88 1.03 9.01 -8.62
N ASP A 89 2.00 8.48 -7.89
CA ASP A 89 2.53 9.08 -6.67
C ASP A 89 1.53 9.00 -5.49
N GLY A 90 0.54 8.11 -5.59
CA GLY A 90 -0.44 7.92 -4.53
C GLY A 90 -0.15 6.72 -3.66
N PHE A 91 -0.83 6.69 -2.52
CA PHE A 91 -0.83 5.55 -1.61
C PHE A 91 -2.30 5.16 -1.39
N PHE A 92 -2.64 3.92 -1.74
CA PHE A 92 -4.05 3.47 -1.73
C PHE A 92 -4.20 2.17 -0.99
N ASP A 93 -5.39 1.94 -0.46
CA ASP A 93 -5.74 0.66 0.13
C ASP A 93 -6.37 -0.28 -0.92
N HIS A 94 -6.72 -1.47 -0.47
CA HIS A 94 -7.28 -2.53 -1.33
C HIS A 94 -8.68 -2.21 -1.88
N LYS A 95 -9.28 -1.14 -1.41
CA LYS A 95 -10.58 -0.66 -1.93
C LYS A 95 -10.41 0.55 -2.85
N GLY A 96 -9.19 0.99 -3.03
CA GLY A 96 -8.89 2.16 -3.84
C GLY A 96 -8.98 3.48 -3.09
N ALA A 97 -9.16 3.44 -1.78
CA ALA A 97 -9.20 4.66 -0.99
C ALA A 97 -7.80 5.17 -0.69
N ALA A 98 -7.62 6.48 -0.73
CA ALA A 98 -6.32 7.08 -0.46
C ALA A 98 -5.94 6.94 1.01
N ILE A 99 -4.66 6.66 1.24
CA ILE A 99 -4.08 6.58 2.57
C ILE A 99 -3.07 7.71 2.71
N PRO A 100 -3.01 8.41 3.85
CA PRO A 100 -1.96 9.40 4.06
C PRO A 100 -0.60 8.72 4.19
N TRP A 101 0.41 9.41 3.71
CA TRP A 101 1.79 8.89 3.79
C TRP A 101 2.33 8.80 5.25
#